data_09045266e9be5f03a35d3898299b39ca
#
_entry.id   09045266e9be5f03a35d3898299b39ca
#
_cell.length_a   1.000
_cell.length_b   1.000
_cell.length_c   1.000
_cell.angle_alpha   90.00
_cell.angle_beta   90.00
_cell.angle_gamma   90.00
#
_symmetry.space_group_name_H-M   'P 1'
#
loop_
_entity.id
_entity.type
_entity.pdbx_description
1 polymer ?
#
loop_
_entity_poly.entity_id
_entity_poly.type
_entity_poly.pdbx_seq_one_letter_code
_entity_poly.pdbx_strand_id
1 'polypeptide(L)'
;HASLLPQYRGAAPINWAVINGDTETGITTFFLKHEIDTGEVIQQVRVPIADTDNVEVVHDKLMMLGGKLVLETVDAILNGTVKPIPQEEMAVVGELRPAPKIFKETCRIDWNQPVKKIYDFIRGLSPYPAAWSELIASEKESVVVKIFEVEKIVKKNDKRCRNSRGRFCKVGSIETDGKKYIKVSVPGGFVSILSLQLPGKKRLKIDELLRGYHLEDGCKMK
;
A
#
# COMPACT_ATOMS: atom_id res chain seq x y z
N HIS A 1 -17.01 -1.21 10.02
CA HIS A 1 -16.10 -0.44 9.16
C HIS A 1 -14.65 -0.71 9.52
N ALA A 2 -13.85 -0.98 8.52
CA ALA A 2 -12.47 -1.43 8.70
C ALA A 2 -11.48 -0.25 8.86
N SER A 3 -11.76 0.63 9.79
CA SER A 3 -10.88 1.70 10.25
C SER A 3 -11.20 2.09 11.69
N LEU A 4 -10.37 2.94 12.25
CA LEU A 4 -10.64 3.65 13.51
C LEU A 4 -11.40 4.94 13.20
N LEU A 5 -12.74 4.84 13.01
CA LEU A 5 -13.57 6.01 12.76
C LEU A 5 -13.36 7.08 13.86
N PRO A 6 -13.35 8.35 13.52
CA PRO A 6 -13.71 8.99 12.25
C PRO A 6 -12.64 8.97 11.15
N GLN A 7 -11.46 8.36 11.37
CA GLN A 7 -10.45 8.20 10.33
C GLN A 7 -10.93 7.27 9.21
N TYR A 8 -10.57 7.58 7.99
CA TYR A 8 -10.78 6.73 6.81
C TYR A 8 -12.25 6.39 6.53
N ARG A 9 -13.14 7.36 6.65
CA ARG A 9 -14.49 7.25 6.09
C ARG A 9 -14.39 7.04 4.59
N GLY A 10 -15.14 6.09 4.03
CA GLY A 10 -15.17 5.85 2.59
C GLY A 10 -14.97 4.39 2.18
N ALA A 11 -14.61 4.20 0.91
CA ALA A 11 -14.69 2.91 0.22
C ALA A 11 -13.51 1.96 0.44
N ALA A 12 -12.30 2.47 0.76
CA ALA A 12 -11.08 1.68 0.81
C ALA A 12 -10.23 1.93 2.07
N PRO A 13 -10.81 1.83 3.28
CA PRO A 13 -10.12 2.21 4.52
C PRO A 13 -8.87 1.38 4.80
N ILE A 14 -8.86 0.10 4.52
CA ILE A 14 -7.71 -0.78 4.76
C ILE A 14 -6.53 -0.39 3.85
N ASN A 15 -6.80 -0.21 2.56
CA ASN A 15 -5.77 0.18 1.60
C ASN A 15 -5.12 1.51 2.00
N TRP A 16 -5.93 2.53 2.30
CA TRP A 16 -5.42 3.86 2.60
C TRP A 16 -4.64 3.94 3.90
N ALA A 17 -5.00 3.16 4.93
CA ALA A 17 -4.21 3.07 6.15
C ALA A 17 -2.79 2.54 5.86
N VAL A 18 -2.67 1.49 5.05
CA VAL A 18 -1.37 0.93 4.67
C VAL A 18 -0.60 1.85 3.73
N ILE A 19 -1.25 2.41 2.70
CA ILE A 19 -0.65 3.36 1.75
C ILE A 19 -0.08 4.57 2.47
N ASN A 20 -0.77 5.09 3.47
CA ASN A 20 -0.31 6.24 4.25
C ASN A 20 0.77 5.90 5.28
N GLY A 21 1.16 4.63 5.39
CA GLY A 21 2.21 4.19 6.29
C GLY A 21 1.81 4.18 7.76
N ASP A 22 0.53 4.07 8.06
CA ASP A 22 0.06 3.97 9.44
C ASP A 22 0.60 2.70 10.10
N THR A 23 0.92 2.79 11.37
CA THR A 23 1.39 1.66 12.18
C THR A 23 0.26 0.94 12.90
N GLU A 24 -0.96 1.47 12.81
CA GLU A 24 -2.15 0.98 13.46
C GLU A 24 -3.39 1.29 12.61
N THR A 25 -4.31 0.37 12.61
CA THR A 25 -5.68 0.54 12.12
C THR A 25 -6.65 -0.13 13.08
N GLY A 26 -7.86 -0.41 12.66
CA GLY A 26 -8.82 -1.11 13.50
C GLY A 26 -10.15 -1.36 12.83
N ILE A 27 -11.10 -1.71 13.65
CA ILE A 27 -12.48 -1.94 13.25
C ILE A 27 -13.37 -1.11 14.15
N THR A 28 -14.38 -0.50 13.58
CA THR A 28 -15.41 0.25 14.27
C THR A 28 -16.78 -0.33 13.95
N THR A 29 -17.55 -0.66 14.97
CA THR A 29 -19.00 -0.85 14.85
C THR A 29 -19.71 0.45 15.20
N PHE A 30 -20.74 0.82 14.47
CA PHE A 30 -21.44 2.10 14.62
C PHE A 30 -22.87 2.03 14.10
N PHE A 31 -23.72 2.91 14.57
CA PHE A 31 -25.07 3.05 14.03
C PHE A 31 -25.04 3.82 12.71
N LEU A 32 -25.87 3.40 11.77
CA LEU A 32 -25.94 4.05 10.45
C LEU A 32 -26.65 5.41 10.54
N LYS A 33 -26.13 6.38 9.82
CA LYS A 33 -26.76 7.67 9.51
C LYS A 33 -26.89 7.83 8.00
N HIS A 34 -27.56 8.88 7.58
CA HIS A 34 -27.72 9.18 6.15
C HIS A 34 -26.38 9.46 5.45
N GLU A 35 -25.49 10.18 6.11
CA GLU A 35 -24.15 10.43 5.60
C GLU A 35 -23.23 9.22 5.81
N ILE A 36 -22.38 8.95 4.81
CA ILE A 36 -21.51 7.77 4.79
C ILE A 36 -20.55 7.77 5.99
N ASP A 37 -20.58 6.68 6.76
CA ASP A 37 -19.65 6.37 7.85
C ASP A 37 -19.60 7.43 8.97
N THR A 38 -20.67 8.17 9.21
CA THR A 38 -20.72 9.28 10.18
C THR A 38 -21.47 8.98 11.47
N GLY A 39 -22.06 7.78 11.58
CA GLY A 39 -22.89 7.41 12.72
C GLY A 39 -22.12 7.26 14.03
N GLU A 40 -22.87 7.21 15.13
CA GLU A 40 -22.29 7.08 16.47
C GLU A 40 -21.59 5.75 16.66
N VAL A 41 -20.39 5.79 17.21
CA VAL A 41 -19.53 4.61 17.44
C VAL A 41 -20.05 3.80 18.61
N ILE A 42 -20.16 2.49 18.41
CA ILE A 42 -20.54 1.52 19.44
C ILE A 42 -19.29 0.93 20.09
N GLN A 43 -18.42 0.33 19.30
CA GLN A 43 -17.19 -0.30 19.75
C GLN A 43 -16.06 -0.13 18.73
N GLN A 44 -14.82 -0.16 19.22
CA GLN A 44 -13.62 -0.15 18.38
C GLN A 44 -12.60 -1.16 18.90
N VAL A 45 -11.91 -1.81 17.97
CA VAL A 45 -10.74 -2.65 18.24
C VAL A 45 -9.57 -2.16 17.40
N ARG A 46 -8.41 -2.01 18.03
CA ARG A 46 -7.16 -1.59 17.40
C ARG A 46 -6.35 -2.78 16.94
N VAL A 47 -5.68 -2.64 15.80
CA VAL A 47 -4.84 -3.67 15.20
C VAL A 47 -3.54 -3.04 14.72
N PRO A 48 -2.36 -3.56 15.12
CA PRO A 48 -1.10 -3.05 14.61
C PRO A 48 -0.89 -3.44 13.15
N ILE A 49 -0.27 -2.54 12.39
CA ILE A 49 0.23 -2.77 11.04
C ILE A 49 1.74 -2.88 11.12
N ALA A 50 2.28 -4.08 10.86
CA ALA A 50 3.73 -4.26 10.78
C ALA A 50 4.29 -3.65 9.48
N ASP A 51 5.55 -3.26 9.50
CA ASP A 51 6.22 -2.67 8.33
C ASP A 51 6.22 -3.60 7.10
N THR A 52 6.17 -4.90 7.32
CA THR A 52 6.12 -5.92 6.26
C THR A 52 4.71 -6.34 5.86
N ASP A 53 3.67 -5.86 6.54
CA ASP A 53 2.29 -6.22 6.21
C ASP A 53 1.85 -5.55 4.91
N ASN A 54 1.26 -6.33 4.00
CA ASN A 54 0.52 -5.79 2.86
C ASN A 54 -0.97 -5.67 3.20
N VAL A 55 -1.77 -5.15 2.26
CA VAL A 55 -3.20 -4.97 2.49
C VAL A 55 -3.94 -6.28 2.73
N GLU A 56 -3.51 -7.39 2.12
CA GLU A 56 -4.12 -8.72 2.34
C GLU A 56 -3.93 -9.20 3.78
N VAL A 57 -2.72 -9.08 4.31
CA VAL A 57 -2.41 -9.47 5.70
C VAL A 57 -3.25 -8.66 6.68
N VAL A 58 -3.35 -7.34 6.47
CA VAL A 58 -4.16 -6.46 7.33
C VAL A 58 -5.65 -6.79 7.20
N HIS A 59 -6.14 -7.01 5.98
CA HIS A 59 -7.51 -7.43 5.73
C HIS A 59 -7.87 -8.71 6.50
N ASP A 60 -7.01 -9.73 6.43
CA ASP A 60 -7.27 -11.01 7.08
C ASP A 60 -7.31 -10.88 8.61
N LYS A 61 -6.39 -10.08 9.19
CA LYS A 61 -6.44 -9.76 10.62
C LYS A 61 -7.76 -9.09 11.01
N LEU A 62 -8.18 -8.08 10.25
CA LEU A 62 -9.41 -7.34 10.51
C LEU A 62 -10.66 -8.20 10.31
N MET A 63 -10.68 -9.07 9.33
CA MET A 63 -11.78 -10.00 9.09
C MET A 63 -12.03 -10.92 10.29
N MET A 64 -10.97 -11.50 10.84
CA MET A 64 -11.07 -12.39 12.02
C MET A 64 -11.59 -11.64 13.24
N LEU A 65 -11.04 -10.47 13.52
CA LEU A 65 -11.46 -9.66 14.67
C LEU A 65 -12.83 -9.04 14.48
N GLY A 66 -13.18 -8.67 13.25
CA GLY A 66 -14.46 -8.07 12.92
C GLY A 66 -15.64 -8.98 13.18
N GLY A 67 -15.52 -10.27 12.85
CA GLY A 67 -16.54 -11.24 13.15
C GLY A 67 -16.84 -11.33 14.65
N LYS A 68 -15.81 -11.37 15.48
CA LYS A 68 -15.94 -11.36 16.93
C LYS A 68 -16.57 -10.06 17.45
N LEU A 69 -16.07 -8.91 16.97
CA LEU A 69 -16.56 -7.61 17.41
C LEU A 69 -18.04 -7.39 17.06
N VAL A 70 -18.50 -7.87 15.91
CA VAL A 70 -19.91 -7.78 15.51
C VAL A 70 -20.80 -8.58 16.48
N LEU A 71 -20.40 -9.78 16.87
CA LEU A 71 -21.15 -10.56 17.84
C LEU A 71 -21.23 -9.85 19.20
N GLU A 72 -20.14 -9.35 19.71
CA GLU A 72 -20.09 -8.58 20.96
C GLU A 72 -20.95 -7.31 20.87
N THR A 73 -20.96 -6.64 19.74
CA THR A 73 -21.79 -5.44 19.49
C THR A 73 -23.28 -5.77 19.49
N VAL A 74 -23.68 -6.85 18.81
CA VAL A 74 -25.09 -7.29 18.77
C VAL A 74 -25.56 -7.67 20.18
N ASP A 75 -24.76 -8.42 20.91
CA ASP A 75 -25.09 -8.80 22.31
C ASP A 75 -25.24 -7.55 23.20
N ALA A 76 -24.36 -6.57 23.08
CA ALA A 76 -24.43 -5.33 23.81
C ALA A 76 -25.72 -4.53 23.49
N ILE A 77 -26.12 -4.50 22.21
CA ILE A 77 -27.37 -3.84 21.79
C ILE A 77 -28.58 -4.58 22.40
N LEU A 78 -28.63 -5.90 22.29
CA LEU A 78 -29.72 -6.71 22.84
C LEU A 78 -29.85 -6.61 24.36
N ASN A 79 -28.74 -6.50 25.05
CA ASN A 79 -28.68 -6.34 26.51
C ASN A 79 -28.88 -4.89 26.98
N GLY A 80 -29.00 -3.92 26.08
CA GLY A 80 -29.19 -2.51 26.39
C GLY A 80 -27.97 -1.86 27.06
N THR A 81 -26.77 -2.42 26.88
CA THR A 81 -25.52 -1.92 27.50
C THR A 81 -24.72 -0.97 26.61
N VAL A 82 -25.19 -0.69 25.40
CA VAL A 82 -24.52 0.19 24.45
C VAL A 82 -24.59 1.64 24.91
N LYS A 83 -23.43 2.33 24.83
CA LYS A 83 -23.30 3.79 25.03
C LYS A 83 -22.65 4.38 23.78
N PRO A 84 -23.46 4.71 22.75
CA PRO A 84 -22.91 5.25 21.50
C PRO A 84 -22.21 6.57 21.73
N ILE A 85 -21.10 6.78 21.03
CA ILE A 85 -20.29 8.01 21.14
C ILE A 85 -20.33 8.71 19.78
N PRO A 86 -20.78 9.98 19.72
CA PRO A 86 -20.67 10.79 18.50
C PRO A 86 -19.20 10.86 18.04
N GLN A 87 -18.98 10.74 16.73
CA GLN A 87 -17.61 10.73 16.20
C GLN A 87 -16.86 12.04 16.45
N GLU A 88 -17.59 13.16 16.58
CA GLU A 88 -17.04 14.47 16.90
C GLU A 88 -16.42 14.53 18.31
N GLU A 89 -16.86 13.66 19.20
CA GLU A 89 -16.34 13.55 20.57
C GLU A 89 -15.16 12.59 20.71
N MET A 90 -14.83 11.87 19.65
CA MET A 90 -13.73 10.92 19.67
C MET A 90 -12.38 11.62 19.54
N ALA A 91 -11.42 11.18 20.35
CA ALA A 91 -10.04 11.67 20.25
C ALA A 91 -9.41 11.23 18.91
N VAL A 92 -8.90 12.19 18.15
CA VAL A 92 -8.23 11.98 16.88
C VAL A 92 -6.83 12.54 16.95
N VAL A 93 -5.84 11.77 16.51
CA VAL A 93 -4.47 12.22 16.36
C VAL A 93 -4.27 12.68 14.91
N GLY A 94 -3.91 13.95 14.72
CA GLY A 94 -3.69 14.55 13.42
C GLY A 94 -4.97 14.90 12.67
N GLU A 95 -4.85 15.09 11.37
CA GLU A 95 -5.97 15.42 10.48
C GLU A 95 -6.78 14.20 10.11
N LEU A 96 -8.08 14.38 9.88
CA LEU A 96 -8.94 13.35 9.34
C LEU A 96 -8.60 13.10 7.86
N ARG A 97 -8.33 11.85 7.53
CA ARG A 97 -8.04 11.41 6.17
C ARG A 97 -9.18 10.57 5.63
N PRO A 98 -9.64 10.86 4.40
CA PRO A 98 -10.66 10.05 3.75
C PRO A 98 -10.09 8.76 3.18
N ALA A 99 -10.96 7.81 2.88
CA ALA A 99 -10.62 6.57 2.17
C ALA A 99 -11.39 6.45 0.86
N PRO A 100 -11.08 7.27 -0.15
CA PRO A 100 -11.82 7.27 -1.40
C PRO A 100 -11.66 5.94 -2.15
N LYS A 101 -12.60 5.68 -3.05
CA LYS A 101 -12.52 4.53 -3.95
C LYS A 101 -11.22 4.55 -4.76
N ILE A 102 -10.60 3.39 -4.87
CA ILE A 102 -9.37 3.21 -5.64
C ILE A 102 -9.73 2.82 -7.08
N PHE A 103 -9.22 3.60 -8.03
CA PHE A 103 -9.34 3.35 -9.45
C PHE A 103 -8.01 2.88 -10.03
N LYS A 104 -8.00 2.41 -11.27
CA LYS A 104 -6.78 1.96 -11.95
C LYS A 104 -5.70 3.03 -11.96
N GLU A 105 -6.05 4.27 -12.26
CA GLU A 105 -5.13 5.41 -12.32
C GLU A 105 -4.53 5.71 -10.93
N THR A 106 -5.30 5.51 -9.86
CA THR A 106 -4.83 5.66 -8.48
C THR A 106 -3.66 4.72 -8.17
N CYS A 107 -3.63 3.55 -8.82
CA CYS A 107 -2.63 2.51 -8.59
C CYS A 107 -1.32 2.73 -9.36
N ARG A 108 -1.21 3.76 -10.18
CA ARG A 108 0.03 4.09 -10.88
C ARG A 108 1.08 4.57 -9.89
N ILE A 109 2.27 3.97 -9.93
CA ILE A 109 3.38 4.34 -9.05
C ILE A 109 3.97 5.68 -9.51
N ASP A 110 4.07 6.63 -8.58
CA ASP A 110 4.89 7.83 -8.72
C ASP A 110 6.29 7.56 -8.17
N TRP A 111 7.24 7.32 -9.05
CA TRP A 111 8.62 7.04 -8.66
C TRP A 111 9.35 8.26 -8.09
N ASN A 112 8.80 9.46 -8.25
CA ASN A 112 9.36 10.67 -7.66
C ASN A 112 8.88 10.94 -6.24
N GLN A 113 8.75 9.89 -5.46
CA GLN A 113 8.41 9.93 -4.03
C GLN A 113 9.53 9.29 -3.21
N PRO A 114 9.65 9.61 -1.92
CA PRO A 114 10.60 8.95 -1.04
C PRO A 114 10.44 7.43 -1.03
N VAL A 115 11.53 6.71 -0.80
CA VAL A 115 11.55 5.23 -0.76
C VAL A 115 10.42 4.65 0.07
N LYS A 116 10.21 5.16 1.30
CA LYS A 116 9.17 4.65 2.19
C LYS A 116 7.75 4.85 1.64
N LYS A 117 7.48 5.99 1.01
CA LYS A 117 6.15 6.25 0.42
C LYS A 117 5.83 5.30 -0.73
N ILE A 118 6.79 5.00 -1.57
CA ILE A 118 6.62 4.03 -2.66
C ILE A 118 6.43 2.62 -2.10
N TYR A 119 7.22 2.25 -1.10
CA TYR A 119 7.09 0.97 -0.41
C TYR A 119 5.69 0.77 0.19
N ASP A 120 5.20 1.74 0.94
CA ASP A 120 3.88 1.69 1.57
C ASP A 120 2.76 1.68 0.53
N PHE A 121 2.91 2.43 -0.56
CA PHE A 121 1.97 2.46 -1.67
C PHE A 121 1.83 1.08 -2.33
N ILE A 122 2.94 0.43 -2.64
CA ILE A 122 2.95 -0.90 -3.27
C ILE A 122 2.34 -1.96 -2.35
N ARG A 123 2.78 -2.03 -1.09
CA ARG A 123 2.22 -3.01 -0.14
C ARG A 123 0.75 -2.76 0.20
N GLY A 124 0.31 -1.50 0.20
CA GLY A 124 -1.08 -1.11 0.42
C GLY A 124 -2.03 -1.46 -0.72
N LEU A 125 -1.50 -1.83 -1.89
CA LEU A 125 -2.26 -2.26 -3.06
C LEU A 125 -2.03 -3.75 -3.42
N SER A 126 -1.15 -4.43 -2.72
CA SER A 126 -0.77 -5.81 -3.02
C SER A 126 -1.55 -6.82 -2.16
N PRO A 127 -2.05 -7.89 -2.75
CA PRO A 127 -1.91 -8.33 -4.14
C PRO A 127 -2.96 -7.74 -5.09
N TYR A 128 -4.00 -7.10 -4.58
CA TYR A 128 -5.11 -6.54 -5.36
C TYR A 128 -5.50 -5.15 -4.82
N PRO A 129 -5.74 -4.17 -5.70
CA PRO A 129 -5.75 -4.21 -7.17
C PRO A 129 -4.36 -4.30 -7.84
N ALA A 130 -3.28 -4.15 -7.11
CA ALA A 130 -1.88 -4.08 -7.46
C ALA A 130 -1.46 -2.69 -7.98
N ALA A 131 -0.31 -2.23 -7.50
CA ALA A 131 0.36 -1.05 -8.05
C ALA A 131 0.95 -1.40 -9.42
N TRP A 132 0.99 -0.43 -10.32
CA TRP A 132 1.50 -0.64 -11.66
C TRP A 132 2.39 0.51 -12.13
N SER A 133 3.24 0.21 -13.09
CA SER A 133 4.11 1.16 -13.75
C SER A 133 4.31 0.78 -15.21
N GLU A 134 4.71 1.74 -16.02
CA GLU A 134 5.19 1.47 -17.35
C GLU A 134 6.68 1.10 -17.29
N LEU A 135 7.02 -0.09 -17.75
CA LEU A 135 8.39 -0.56 -17.90
C LEU A 135 8.86 -0.29 -19.32
N ILE A 136 9.87 0.55 -19.48
CA ILE A 136 10.56 0.78 -20.74
C ILE A 136 11.80 -0.10 -20.76
N ALA A 137 11.65 -1.30 -21.32
CA ALA A 137 12.69 -2.32 -21.36
C ALA A 137 13.79 -2.03 -22.38
N SER A 138 13.42 -1.33 -23.45
CA SER A 138 14.30 -0.88 -24.53
C SER A 138 13.67 0.34 -25.25
N GLU A 139 14.38 0.93 -26.20
CA GLU A 139 13.81 2.00 -27.04
C GLU A 139 12.57 1.57 -27.84
N LYS A 140 12.42 0.27 -28.09
CA LYS A 140 11.34 -0.30 -28.89
C LYS A 140 10.26 -1.00 -28.07
N GLU A 141 10.48 -1.22 -26.78
CA GLU A 141 9.57 -2.01 -25.94
C GLU A 141 9.17 -1.27 -24.67
N SER A 142 7.87 -1.03 -24.54
CA SER A 142 7.23 -0.49 -23.35
C SER A 142 6.02 -1.34 -23.01
N VAL A 143 5.95 -1.77 -21.75
CA VAL A 143 4.85 -2.60 -21.24
C VAL A 143 4.38 -2.10 -19.88
N VAL A 144 3.10 -2.29 -19.57
CA VAL A 144 2.56 -2.02 -18.23
C VAL A 144 2.77 -3.26 -17.37
N VAL A 145 3.45 -3.08 -16.24
CA VAL A 145 3.74 -4.16 -15.29
C VAL A 145 3.04 -3.90 -13.97
N LYS A 146 2.56 -4.97 -13.32
CA LYS A 146 2.10 -4.93 -11.93
C LYS A 146 3.24 -5.31 -11.01
N ILE A 147 3.40 -4.56 -9.91
CA ILE A 147 4.45 -4.76 -8.92
C ILE A 147 3.81 -5.13 -7.59
N PHE A 148 4.22 -6.27 -7.02
CA PHE A 148 3.56 -6.84 -5.85
C PHE A 148 4.40 -6.76 -4.58
N GLU A 149 5.71 -6.95 -4.69
CA GLU A 149 6.60 -7.02 -3.54
C GLU A 149 7.91 -6.32 -3.83
N VAL A 150 8.33 -5.48 -2.90
CA VAL A 150 9.55 -4.68 -3.01
C VAL A 150 10.29 -4.61 -1.69
N GLU A 151 11.57 -4.26 -1.76
CA GLU A 151 12.42 -3.91 -0.62
C GLU A 151 12.87 -2.47 -0.69
N LYS A 152 13.01 -1.83 0.47
CA LYS A 152 13.56 -0.50 0.62
C LYS A 152 15.08 -0.56 0.68
N ILE A 153 15.76 0.25 -0.13
CA ILE A 153 17.20 0.51 -0.03
C ILE A 153 17.38 2.00 0.21
N VAL A 154 17.58 2.38 1.48
CA VAL A 154 17.73 3.77 1.89
C VAL A 154 19.21 4.13 1.95
N LYS A 155 19.61 5.24 1.32
CA LYS A 155 20.97 5.79 1.39
C LYS A 155 21.01 7.00 2.34
N LYS A 156 21.75 6.87 3.43
CA LYS A 156 21.70 7.78 4.58
C LYS A 156 22.20 9.22 4.32
N ASN A 157 23.02 9.50 3.31
CA ASN A 157 23.72 10.79 3.16
C ASN A 157 23.59 11.48 1.81
N ASP A 158 22.77 10.99 0.90
CA ASP A 158 22.65 11.60 -0.41
C ASP A 158 21.19 11.68 -0.83
N LYS A 159 20.67 12.91 -0.96
CA LYS A 159 19.35 13.15 -1.54
C LYS A 159 19.25 12.70 -3.01
N ARG A 160 20.39 12.35 -3.60
CA ARG A 160 20.52 11.87 -4.99
C ARG A 160 21.03 10.44 -4.99
N CYS A 161 20.32 9.57 -5.65
CA CYS A 161 20.73 8.20 -5.84
C CYS A 161 21.96 8.12 -6.74
N ARG A 162 22.96 7.32 -6.37
CA ARG A 162 24.12 6.96 -7.21
C ARG A 162 24.08 5.46 -7.50
N ASN A 163 24.36 5.10 -8.74
CA ASN A 163 24.51 3.70 -9.12
C ASN A 163 25.82 3.09 -8.55
N SER A 164 26.03 1.81 -8.80
CA SER A 164 27.23 1.08 -8.40
C SER A 164 28.54 1.68 -8.93
N ARG A 165 28.47 2.50 -9.99
CA ARG A 165 29.59 3.22 -10.59
C ARG A 165 29.75 4.66 -10.08
N GLY A 166 29.04 5.04 -9.01
CA GLY A 166 29.10 6.38 -8.40
C GLY A 166 28.44 7.51 -9.20
N ARG A 167 27.74 7.22 -10.30
CA ARG A 167 27.04 8.23 -11.12
C ARG A 167 25.66 8.51 -10.53
N PHE A 168 25.24 9.79 -10.62
CA PHE A 168 23.87 10.17 -10.26
C PHE A 168 22.85 9.48 -11.17
N CYS A 169 21.84 8.85 -10.56
CA CYS A 169 20.74 8.23 -11.26
C CYS A 169 19.59 9.21 -11.41
N LYS A 170 18.92 9.16 -12.56
CA LYS A 170 17.62 9.81 -12.73
C LYS A 170 16.55 8.96 -12.03
N VAL A 171 15.56 9.62 -11.46
CA VAL A 171 14.37 8.94 -10.91
C VAL A 171 13.75 8.02 -11.96
N GLY A 172 13.42 6.79 -11.55
CA GLY A 172 12.88 5.77 -12.45
C GLY A 172 13.91 4.93 -13.20
N SER A 173 15.21 5.32 -13.19
CA SER A 173 16.26 4.52 -13.81
C SER A 173 16.38 3.15 -13.15
N ILE A 174 16.57 2.11 -13.95
CA ILE A 174 16.73 0.74 -13.46
C ILE A 174 18.23 0.40 -13.40
N GLU A 175 18.64 -0.16 -12.26
CA GLU A 175 19.89 -0.87 -12.09
C GLU A 175 19.60 -2.36 -11.98
N THR A 176 20.26 -3.17 -12.79
CA THR A 176 20.08 -4.63 -12.83
C THR A 176 21.38 -5.33 -13.21
N ASP A 177 21.57 -6.56 -12.74
CA ASP A 177 22.63 -7.46 -13.21
C ASP A 177 22.14 -8.36 -14.36
N GLY A 178 20.88 -8.20 -14.76
CA GLY A 178 20.25 -9.05 -15.78
C GLY A 178 19.94 -10.48 -15.34
N LYS A 179 20.14 -10.81 -14.06
CA LYS A 179 20.01 -12.19 -13.53
C LYS A 179 19.20 -12.28 -12.24
N LYS A 180 19.45 -11.42 -11.27
CA LYS A 180 18.94 -11.59 -9.89
C LYS A 180 18.15 -10.41 -9.35
N TYR A 181 18.41 -9.19 -9.80
CA TYR A 181 17.77 -8.02 -9.21
C TYR A 181 17.36 -6.96 -10.24
N ILE A 182 16.35 -6.21 -9.88
CA ILE A 182 15.91 -4.97 -10.52
C ILE A 182 15.72 -3.94 -9.42
N LYS A 183 16.49 -2.86 -9.45
CA LYS A 183 16.41 -1.75 -8.52
C LYS A 183 16.00 -0.49 -9.26
N VAL A 184 14.98 0.20 -8.78
CA VAL A 184 14.51 1.46 -9.36
C VAL A 184 15.03 2.61 -8.51
N SER A 185 15.69 3.57 -9.16
CA SER A 185 16.19 4.79 -8.51
C SER A 185 15.06 5.72 -8.14
N VAL A 186 15.03 6.14 -6.88
CA VAL A 186 14.01 7.03 -6.32
C VAL A 186 14.66 8.05 -5.37
N PRO A 187 13.98 9.13 -4.98
CA PRO A 187 14.50 10.05 -3.98
C PRO A 187 14.90 9.34 -2.67
N GLY A 188 16.15 9.47 -2.28
CA GLY A 188 16.70 8.88 -1.06
C GLY A 188 17.19 7.43 -1.15
N GLY A 189 17.15 6.80 -2.33
CA GLY A 189 17.68 5.45 -2.48
C GLY A 189 17.15 4.68 -3.67
N PHE A 190 16.85 3.41 -3.44
CA PHE A 190 16.27 2.50 -4.44
C PHE A 190 15.08 1.74 -3.87
N VAL A 191 14.18 1.37 -4.76
CA VAL A 191 13.18 0.34 -4.51
C VAL A 191 13.59 -0.90 -5.29
N SER A 192 13.90 -1.98 -4.59
CA SER A 192 14.26 -3.28 -5.19
C SER A 192 13.00 -4.09 -5.42
N ILE A 193 12.71 -4.44 -6.66
CA ILE A 193 11.52 -5.20 -7.01
C ILE A 193 11.79 -6.68 -6.77
N LEU A 194 10.94 -7.35 -5.99
CA LEU A 194 11.07 -8.79 -5.69
C LEU A 194 10.15 -9.64 -6.54
N SER A 195 8.95 -9.15 -6.88
CA SER A 195 8.03 -9.84 -7.77
C SER A 195 7.18 -8.86 -8.57
N LEU A 196 6.93 -9.23 -9.82
CA LEU A 196 6.10 -8.45 -10.74
C LEU A 196 5.36 -9.37 -11.73
N GLN A 197 4.47 -8.76 -12.51
CA GLN A 197 3.68 -9.46 -13.52
C GLN A 197 3.70 -8.67 -14.83
N LEU A 198 4.13 -9.33 -15.89
CA LEU A 198 3.99 -8.83 -17.26
C LEU A 198 2.55 -9.03 -17.77
N PRO A 199 2.11 -8.23 -18.78
CA PRO A 199 0.78 -8.40 -19.35
C PRO A 199 0.53 -9.80 -19.86
N GLY A 200 -0.62 -10.40 -19.45
CA GLY A 200 -1.02 -11.75 -19.88
C GLY A 200 -0.17 -12.90 -19.33
N LYS A 201 0.74 -12.61 -18.39
CA LYS A 201 1.60 -13.61 -17.75
C LYS A 201 1.26 -13.76 -16.28
N LYS A 202 1.76 -14.81 -15.64
CA LYS A 202 1.65 -14.99 -14.19
C LYS A 202 2.65 -14.09 -13.43
N ARG A 203 2.35 -13.83 -12.17
CA ARG A 203 3.30 -13.18 -11.25
C ARG A 203 4.56 -14.03 -11.13
N LEU A 204 5.72 -13.41 -11.26
CA LEU A 204 7.04 -14.03 -11.16
C LEU A 204 7.92 -13.32 -10.15
N LYS A 205 8.81 -14.08 -9.51
CA LYS A 205 9.97 -13.51 -8.82
C LYS A 205 10.96 -12.95 -9.85
N ILE A 206 11.77 -11.97 -9.44
CA ILE A 206 12.66 -11.28 -10.39
C ILE A 206 13.69 -12.18 -11.03
N ASP A 207 14.27 -13.11 -10.29
CA ASP A 207 15.22 -14.10 -10.85
C ASP A 207 14.57 -14.99 -11.92
N GLU A 208 13.32 -15.41 -11.72
CA GLU A 208 12.54 -16.17 -12.69
C GLU A 208 12.22 -15.31 -13.93
N LEU A 209 11.83 -14.05 -13.73
CA LEU A 209 11.55 -13.12 -14.83
C LEU A 209 12.78 -12.92 -15.71
N LEU A 210 13.93 -12.64 -15.10
CA LEU A 210 15.17 -12.31 -15.81
C LEU A 210 15.78 -13.49 -16.58
N ARG A 211 15.37 -14.71 -16.32
CA ARG A 211 15.74 -15.88 -17.15
C ARG A 211 15.16 -15.82 -18.56
N GLY A 212 14.02 -15.17 -18.73
CA GLY A 212 13.30 -15.11 -20.01
C GLY A 212 13.00 -13.71 -20.52
N TYR A 213 13.30 -12.67 -19.77
CA TYR A 213 13.00 -11.28 -20.11
C TYR A 213 14.26 -10.43 -20.06
N HIS A 214 14.62 -9.83 -21.18
CA HIS A 214 15.84 -9.01 -21.31
C HIS A 214 15.54 -7.52 -21.13
N LEU A 215 16.35 -6.86 -20.28
CA LEU A 215 16.36 -5.42 -20.10
C LEU A 215 17.61 -4.82 -20.73
N GLU A 216 17.44 -3.90 -21.66
CA GLU A 216 18.55 -3.19 -22.31
C GLU A 216 19.12 -2.07 -21.41
N ASP A 217 20.34 -1.65 -21.73
CA ASP A 217 20.94 -0.46 -21.09
C ASP A 217 20.03 0.76 -21.31
N GLY A 218 19.81 1.53 -20.22
CA GLY A 218 18.90 2.66 -20.24
C GLY A 218 17.43 2.32 -19.97
N CYS A 219 17.12 1.05 -19.65
CA CYS A 219 15.77 0.67 -19.20
C CYS A 219 15.35 1.47 -17.97
N LYS A 220 14.05 1.73 -17.84
CA LYS A 220 13.49 2.56 -16.77
C LYS A 220 12.04 2.24 -16.49
N MET A 221 11.60 2.62 -15.30
CA MET A 221 10.19 2.75 -14.93
C MET A 221 9.70 4.19 -15.15
N LYS A 222 8.43 4.33 -15.58
CA LYS A 222 7.82 5.63 -15.88
C LYS A 222 6.42 5.76 -15.26
#